data_e15224aef0957744a8669e3d0afc3fb3
#
_entry.id   e15224aef0957744a8669e3d0afc3fb3
#
_cell.length_a   1.000
_cell.length_b   1.000
_cell.length_c   1.000
_cell.angle_alpha   90.00
_cell.angle_beta   90.00
_cell.angle_gamma   90.00
#
_symmetry.space_group_name_H-M   'P 1'
#
loop_
_entity.id
_entity.type
_entity.pdbx_description
1 polymer ?
#
loop_
_entity_poly.entity_id
_entity_poly.type
_entity_poly.pdbx_seq_one_letter_code
_entity_poly.pdbx_strand_id
1 'polypeptide(L)'
;MSGLIGRKIGMTSLFDENGKNIPCTVIEAGPCVVTQVKTEEIDGYNALQLGFDEKRAKSSNKALSGHFKKAGTTAKVKIIEFQDSEKKHSLGDSITVEHFKEGEFVDVSGISKGKGFQGVVKRHGFAGVGQATHGQHNRLRAPGSIGAASYPSRVFKGMKMAGRMGGEKVKIQNLKILRVVEKENLLVVKGAVPGHKNSYIIIQK
;
A
#
# COMPACT_ATOMS: atom_id res chain seq x y z
N MET A 1 -13.26 -9.06 -6.57
CA MET A 1 -11.85 -9.17 -6.12
C MET A 1 -11.83 -9.13 -4.60
N SER A 2 -11.44 -10.20 -3.94
CA SER A 2 -11.41 -10.28 -2.49
C SER A 2 -10.06 -9.79 -1.95
N GLY A 3 -10.08 -9.10 -0.85
CA GLY A 3 -8.87 -8.59 -0.23
C GLY A 3 -9.02 -8.34 1.25
N LEU A 4 -7.91 -8.10 1.94
CA LEU A 4 -7.87 -7.75 3.35
C LEU A 4 -7.07 -6.47 3.58
N ILE A 5 -7.36 -5.81 4.69
CA ILE A 5 -6.55 -4.73 5.22
C ILE A 5 -5.56 -5.33 6.20
N GLY A 6 -4.30 -4.92 6.10
CA GLY A 6 -3.27 -5.37 7.02
C GLY A 6 -2.35 -4.25 7.47
N ARG A 7 -1.45 -4.60 8.37
CA ARG A 7 -0.40 -3.74 8.92
C ARG A 7 0.96 -4.39 8.71
N LYS A 8 1.90 -3.65 8.13
CA LYS A 8 3.28 -4.12 7.92
C LYS A 8 4.01 -4.22 9.26
N ILE A 9 4.37 -5.41 9.69
CA ILE A 9 5.16 -5.60 10.92
C ILE A 9 6.64 -5.33 10.64
N GLY A 10 7.20 -5.97 9.60
CA GLY A 10 8.61 -5.84 9.29
C GLY A 10 9.04 -6.72 8.13
N MET A 11 10.36 -6.80 7.94
CA MET A 11 10.97 -7.72 6.99
C MET A 11 11.86 -8.70 7.72
N THR A 12 11.88 -9.93 7.22
CA THR A 12 12.73 -11.01 7.67
C THR A 12 13.18 -11.85 6.47
N SER A 13 13.84 -12.95 6.71
CA SER A 13 14.17 -13.91 5.67
C SER A 13 13.74 -15.32 6.11
N LEU A 14 13.34 -16.11 5.14
CA LEU A 14 13.06 -17.53 5.28
C LEU A 14 14.01 -18.32 4.39
N PHE A 15 14.36 -19.53 4.83
CA PHE A 15 15.13 -20.45 4.01
C PHE A 15 14.19 -21.43 3.31
N ASP A 16 14.41 -21.62 2.02
CA ASP A 16 13.72 -22.60 1.21
C ASP A 16 14.29 -24.01 1.51
N GLU A 17 13.63 -25.05 1.05
CA GLU A 17 14.06 -26.45 1.18
C GLU A 17 15.48 -26.70 0.64
N ASN A 18 15.88 -25.92 -0.36
CA ASN A 18 17.22 -25.93 -0.96
C ASN A 18 18.26 -25.07 -0.20
N GLY A 19 17.93 -24.55 0.99
CA GLY A 19 18.80 -23.67 1.78
C GLY A 19 18.94 -22.24 1.21
N LYS A 20 18.16 -21.88 0.20
CA LYS A 20 18.20 -20.53 -0.40
C LYS A 20 17.49 -19.52 0.50
N ASN A 21 18.17 -18.42 0.82
CA ASN A 21 17.60 -17.31 1.59
C ASN A 21 16.59 -16.52 0.73
N ILE A 22 15.36 -16.43 1.19
CA ILE A 22 14.25 -15.69 0.56
C ILE A 22 13.88 -14.50 1.44
N PRO A 23 14.14 -13.24 1.01
CA PRO A 23 13.68 -12.08 1.75
C PRO A 23 12.15 -12.00 1.71
N CYS A 24 11.54 -11.72 2.85
CA CYS A 24 10.09 -11.67 2.99
C CYS A 24 9.64 -10.54 3.92
N THR A 25 8.38 -10.17 3.77
CA THR A 25 7.72 -9.20 4.64
C THR A 25 6.63 -9.90 5.43
N VAL A 26 6.61 -9.65 6.74
CA VAL A 26 5.56 -10.11 7.65
C VAL A 26 4.49 -9.03 7.75
N ILE A 27 3.26 -9.41 7.53
CA ILE A 27 2.08 -8.57 7.52
C ILE A 27 1.07 -9.16 8.51
N GLU A 28 0.56 -8.36 9.41
CA GLU A 28 -0.61 -8.67 10.21
C GLU A 28 -1.84 -8.33 9.37
N ALA A 29 -2.58 -9.35 8.91
CA ALA A 29 -3.70 -9.21 7.99
C ALA A 29 -4.99 -9.67 8.64
N GLY A 30 -5.83 -8.74 9.07
CA GLY A 30 -7.07 -9.02 9.79
C GLY A 30 -6.87 -9.18 11.30
N PRO A 31 -7.93 -9.54 12.07
CA PRO A 31 -9.30 -9.74 11.58
C PRO A 31 -9.91 -8.44 11.03
N CYS A 32 -10.52 -8.51 9.86
CA CYS A 32 -11.26 -7.40 9.25
C CYS A 32 -12.75 -7.64 9.44
N VAL A 33 -13.48 -6.63 9.93
CA VAL A 33 -14.93 -6.73 10.16
C VAL A 33 -15.68 -6.07 9.01
N VAL A 34 -16.73 -6.71 8.51
CA VAL A 34 -17.63 -6.14 7.50
C VAL A 34 -18.46 -5.04 8.17
N THR A 35 -18.20 -3.80 7.80
CA THR A 35 -18.87 -2.61 8.37
C THR A 35 -20.05 -2.14 7.54
N GLN A 36 -20.08 -2.48 6.26
CA GLN A 36 -21.21 -2.21 5.36
C GLN A 36 -21.15 -3.17 4.17
N VAL A 37 -22.31 -3.63 3.74
CA VAL A 37 -22.50 -4.33 2.47
C VAL A 37 -23.18 -3.35 1.53
N LYS A 38 -22.56 -3.04 0.41
CA LYS A 38 -23.12 -2.18 -0.65
C LYS A 38 -23.71 -3.02 -1.74
N THR A 39 -24.90 -2.63 -2.19
CA THR A 39 -25.66 -3.32 -3.24
C THR A 39 -25.95 -2.36 -4.38
N GLU A 40 -26.08 -2.92 -5.58
CA GLU A 40 -26.36 -2.15 -6.79
C GLU A 40 -27.67 -1.35 -6.69
N GLU A 41 -28.69 -1.90 -6.00
CA GLU A 41 -29.98 -1.25 -5.83
C GLU A 41 -29.95 0.04 -4.99
N ILE A 42 -29.08 0.09 -3.96
CA ILE A 42 -29.04 1.21 -3.00
C ILE A 42 -27.86 2.14 -3.32
N ASP A 43 -26.68 1.56 -3.60
CA ASP A 43 -25.41 2.30 -3.70
C ASP A 43 -24.97 2.46 -5.18
N GLY A 44 -25.60 1.77 -6.13
CA GLY A 44 -25.24 1.77 -7.55
C GLY A 44 -24.06 0.88 -7.91
N TYR A 45 -23.51 0.12 -6.95
CA TYR A 45 -22.44 -0.85 -7.15
C TYR A 45 -22.36 -1.85 -6.01
N ASN A 46 -21.80 -3.02 -6.29
CA ASN A 46 -21.61 -4.07 -5.29
C ASN A 46 -20.22 -3.96 -4.66
N ALA A 47 -20.14 -3.82 -3.34
CA ALA A 47 -18.87 -3.80 -2.60
C ALA A 47 -19.06 -4.22 -1.13
N LEU A 48 -17.98 -4.72 -0.54
CA LEU A 48 -17.89 -4.95 0.90
C LEU A 48 -16.96 -3.88 1.51
N GLN A 49 -17.46 -3.17 2.49
CA GLN A 49 -16.67 -2.25 3.28
C GLN A 49 -16.10 -3.00 4.47
N LEU A 50 -14.78 -3.07 4.57
CA LEU A 50 -14.06 -3.72 5.66
C LEU A 50 -13.44 -2.69 6.59
N GLY A 51 -13.51 -2.95 7.89
CA GLY A 51 -12.86 -2.17 8.94
C GLY A 51 -11.74 -2.96 9.61
N PHE A 52 -10.59 -2.33 9.83
CA PHE A 52 -9.41 -2.92 10.46
C PHE A 52 -8.86 -2.02 11.55
N ASP A 53 -8.27 -2.62 12.59
CA ASP A 53 -7.67 -2.00 13.76
C ASP A 53 -8.66 -1.17 14.60
N GLU A 54 -8.55 -1.27 15.91
CA GLU A 54 -9.50 -0.62 16.82
C GLU A 54 -9.13 0.84 17.09
N LYS A 55 -10.11 1.70 16.96
CA LYS A 55 -9.98 3.12 17.24
C LYS A 55 -10.44 3.42 18.67
N ARG A 56 -9.64 4.20 19.38
CA ARG A 56 -9.99 4.64 20.73
C ARG A 56 -11.33 5.40 20.72
N ALA A 57 -12.23 5.08 21.63
CA ALA A 57 -13.55 5.71 21.72
C ALA A 57 -13.48 7.24 21.78
N LYS A 58 -12.53 7.80 22.53
CA LYS A 58 -12.30 9.26 22.64
C LYS A 58 -11.98 9.96 21.31
N SER A 59 -11.45 9.24 20.32
CA SER A 59 -11.10 9.80 19.00
C SER A 59 -12.15 9.55 17.92
N SER A 60 -13.30 8.96 18.29
CA SER A 60 -14.40 8.67 17.38
C SER A 60 -15.50 9.73 17.53
N ASN A 61 -15.98 10.26 16.43
CA ASN A 61 -17.14 11.17 16.41
C ASN A 61 -18.45 10.37 16.45
N LYS A 62 -19.57 11.04 16.76
CA LYS A 62 -20.89 10.41 16.87
C LYS A 62 -21.34 9.73 15.56
N ALA A 63 -21.01 10.32 14.40
CA ALA A 63 -21.37 9.78 13.09
C ALA A 63 -20.69 8.44 12.83
N LEU A 64 -19.36 8.35 13.04
CA LEU A 64 -18.61 7.10 12.92
C LEU A 64 -19.08 6.06 13.92
N SER A 65 -19.31 6.47 15.19
CA SER A 65 -19.81 5.55 16.21
C SER A 65 -21.17 4.97 15.82
N GLY A 66 -22.07 5.77 15.24
CA GLY A 66 -23.35 5.30 14.73
C GLY A 66 -23.21 4.29 13.57
N HIS A 67 -22.25 4.53 12.66
CA HIS A 67 -21.96 3.63 11.55
C HIS A 67 -21.50 2.25 12.04
N PHE A 68 -20.50 2.21 12.93
CA PHE A 68 -20.00 0.96 13.47
C PHE A 68 -20.98 0.23 14.40
N LYS A 69 -21.82 1.00 15.10
CA LYS A 69 -22.86 0.43 15.95
C LYS A 69 -23.90 -0.37 15.15
N LYS A 70 -24.21 0.06 13.91
CA LYS A 70 -25.07 -0.70 12.99
C LYS A 70 -24.44 -2.06 12.62
N ALA A 71 -23.13 -2.12 12.51
CA ALA A 71 -22.39 -3.35 12.23
C ALA A 71 -22.09 -4.19 13.49
N GLY A 72 -22.55 -3.78 14.67
CA GLY A 72 -22.30 -4.50 15.93
C GLY A 72 -20.84 -4.49 16.38
N THR A 73 -20.01 -3.55 15.88
CA THR A 73 -18.57 -3.53 16.15
C THR A 73 -18.11 -2.20 16.75
N THR A 74 -16.91 -2.21 17.33
CA THR A 74 -16.21 -1.00 17.78
C THR A 74 -15.71 -0.17 16.60
N ALA A 75 -15.46 1.12 16.82
CA ALA A 75 -14.92 1.99 15.79
C ALA A 75 -13.56 1.46 15.27
N LYS A 76 -13.37 1.46 13.96
CA LYS A 76 -12.14 1.01 13.30
C LYS A 76 -11.32 2.18 12.77
N VAL A 77 -9.99 2.03 12.74
CA VAL A 77 -9.05 3.06 12.28
C VAL A 77 -9.05 3.16 10.76
N LYS A 78 -8.99 2.01 10.09
CA LYS A 78 -8.90 1.93 8.63
C LYS A 78 -10.15 1.27 8.07
N ILE A 79 -10.76 1.94 7.09
CA ILE A 79 -11.94 1.46 6.39
C ILE A 79 -11.60 1.48 4.90
N ILE A 80 -11.89 0.40 4.18
CA ILE A 80 -11.65 0.27 2.75
C ILE A 80 -12.75 -0.56 2.14
N GLU A 81 -13.13 -0.22 0.92
CA GLU A 81 -14.10 -0.97 0.13
C GLU A 81 -13.39 -1.89 -0.86
N PHE A 82 -13.90 -3.10 -0.96
CA PHE A 82 -13.46 -4.11 -1.91
C PHE A 82 -14.64 -4.44 -2.82
N GLN A 83 -14.46 -4.22 -4.11
CA GLN A 83 -15.42 -4.58 -5.13
C GLN A 83 -15.31 -6.08 -5.47
N ASP A 84 -16.36 -6.68 -5.99
CA ASP A 84 -16.44 -8.07 -6.47
C ASP A 84 -16.06 -9.13 -5.42
N SER A 85 -16.71 -9.09 -4.30
CA SER A 85 -16.65 -10.19 -3.35
C SER A 85 -17.53 -11.35 -3.87
N GLU A 86 -16.89 -12.44 -4.28
CA GLU A 86 -17.59 -13.69 -4.71
C GLU A 86 -18.36 -14.35 -3.58
N LYS A 87 -17.98 -14.08 -2.33
CA LYS A 87 -18.64 -14.64 -1.15
C LYS A 87 -19.64 -13.64 -0.60
N LYS A 88 -20.85 -14.10 -0.34
CA LYS A 88 -21.87 -13.32 0.39
C LYS A 88 -21.44 -13.25 1.86
N HIS A 89 -21.04 -12.08 2.31
CA HIS A 89 -20.76 -11.78 3.71
C HIS A 89 -21.90 -10.95 4.28
N SER A 90 -22.20 -11.21 5.54
CA SER A 90 -23.20 -10.46 6.29
C SER A 90 -22.54 -9.29 7.05
N LEU A 91 -23.33 -8.31 7.42
CA LEU A 91 -22.89 -7.20 8.25
C LEU A 91 -22.39 -7.73 9.60
N GLY A 92 -21.22 -7.31 10.02
CA GLY A 92 -20.58 -7.76 11.25
C GLY A 92 -19.71 -9.01 11.14
N ASP A 93 -19.68 -9.69 9.99
CA ASP A 93 -18.81 -10.84 9.79
C ASP A 93 -17.34 -10.45 9.92
N SER A 94 -16.54 -11.37 10.46
CA SER A 94 -15.09 -11.20 10.59
C SER A 94 -14.37 -12.04 9.55
N ILE A 95 -13.52 -11.41 8.75
CA ILE A 95 -12.70 -12.07 7.73
C ILE A 95 -11.25 -12.13 8.24
N THR A 96 -10.69 -13.35 8.30
CA THR A 96 -9.34 -13.64 8.80
C THR A 96 -8.38 -13.97 7.66
N VAL A 97 -7.13 -14.23 8.01
CA VAL A 97 -6.05 -14.61 7.09
C VAL A 97 -6.35 -15.92 6.33
N GLU A 98 -7.22 -16.78 6.85
CA GLU A 98 -7.65 -18.05 6.21
C GLU A 98 -8.18 -17.88 4.79
N HIS A 99 -8.52 -16.63 4.43
CA HIS A 99 -8.92 -16.28 3.07
C HIS A 99 -7.81 -16.53 2.05
N PHE A 100 -6.55 -16.48 2.45
CA PHE A 100 -5.37 -16.67 1.61
C PHE A 100 -4.75 -18.04 1.81
N LYS A 101 -4.21 -18.62 0.73
CA LYS A 101 -3.50 -19.90 0.77
C LYS A 101 -2.01 -19.69 0.48
N GLU A 102 -1.17 -20.56 1.05
CA GLU A 102 0.25 -20.58 0.73
C GLU A 102 0.48 -20.87 -0.75
N GLY A 103 1.46 -20.20 -1.34
CA GLY A 103 1.76 -20.31 -2.75
C GLY A 103 0.96 -19.41 -3.69
N GLU A 104 -0.12 -18.82 -3.24
CA GLU A 104 -0.92 -17.86 -4.05
C GLU A 104 -0.16 -16.56 -4.29
N PHE A 105 -0.58 -15.83 -5.32
CA PHE A 105 -0.06 -14.50 -5.64
C PHE A 105 -1.04 -13.43 -5.23
N VAL A 106 -0.52 -12.36 -4.65
CA VAL A 106 -1.31 -11.22 -4.18
C VAL A 106 -0.69 -9.90 -4.62
N ASP A 107 -1.53 -8.91 -4.77
CA ASP A 107 -1.17 -7.53 -5.00
C ASP A 107 -1.20 -6.76 -3.68
N VAL A 108 -0.15 -6.03 -3.36
CA VAL A 108 -0.08 -5.25 -2.13
C VAL A 108 0.03 -3.77 -2.44
N SER A 109 -0.96 -3.01 -1.99
CA SER A 109 -0.99 -1.55 -2.11
C SER A 109 -0.74 -0.89 -0.76
N GLY A 110 0.03 0.19 -0.77
CA GLY A 110 0.32 0.97 0.44
C GLY A 110 0.87 2.34 0.11
N ILE A 111 1.11 3.14 1.15
CA ILE A 111 1.73 4.46 1.00
C ILE A 111 3.24 4.31 1.12
N SER A 112 3.98 4.69 0.10
CA SER A 112 5.44 4.63 0.09
C SER A 112 6.06 5.56 1.14
N LYS A 113 7.28 5.24 1.59
CA LYS A 113 8.01 6.11 2.54
C LYS A 113 8.24 7.49 1.93
N GLY A 114 7.79 8.54 2.61
CA GLY A 114 8.08 9.92 2.23
C GLY A 114 9.59 10.21 2.33
N LYS A 115 10.14 10.89 1.33
CA LYS A 115 11.55 11.30 1.26
C LYS A 115 11.71 12.81 1.20
N GLY A 116 10.62 13.57 1.35
CA GLY A 116 10.61 15.01 1.24
C GLY A 116 10.89 15.52 -0.19
N PHE A 117 11.38 16.73 -0.30
CA PHE A 117 11.79 17.31 -1.58
C PHE A 117 13.13 16.70 -2.01
N GLN A 118 13.20 16.14 -3.21
CA GLN A 118 14.39 15.50 -3.75
C GLN A 118 14.75 16.06 -5.12
N GLY A 119 16.07 16.16 -5.38
CA GLY A 119 16.61 16.50 -6.68
C GLY A 119 16.42 15.38 -7.70
N VAL A 120 16.63 15.72 -8.96
CA VAL A 120 16.38 14.84 -10.12
C VAL A 120 17.23 13.56 -10.12
N VAL A 121 18.42 13.61 -9.56
CA VAL A 121 19.30 12.42 -9.45
C VAL A 121 18.64 11.34 -8.59
N LYS A 122 18.14 11.69 -7.40
CA LYS A 122 17.49 10.73 -6.50
C LYS A 122 16.07 10.40 -6.93
N ARG A 123 15.32 11.42 -7.42
CA ARG A 123 13.90 11.25 -7.77
C ARG A 123 13.69 10.48 -9.06
N HIS A 124 14.53 10.72 -10.06
CA HIS A 124 14.35 10.19 -11.42
C HIS A 124 15.54 9.36 -11.93
N GLY A 125 16.59 9.21 -11.14
CA GLY A 125 17.78 8.44 -11.55
C GLY A 125 18.65 9.13 -12.60
N PHE A 126 18.63 10.47 -12.68
CA PHE A 126 19.47 11.21 -13.61
C PHE A 126 20.95 11.06 -13.23
N ALA A 127 21.82 10.93 -14.23
CA ALA A 127 23.26 10.81 -14.01
C ALA A 127 23.89 12.11 -13.47
N GLY A 128 23.30 13.25 -13.79
CA GLY A 128 23.93 14.56 -13.56
C GLY A 128 24.92 14.88 -14.67
N VAL A 129 25.85 15.82 -14.41
CA VAL A 129 26.81 16.31 -15.41
C VAL A 129 28.24 15.82 -15.07
N GLY A 130 28.47 14.53 -14.92
CA GLY A 130 29.80 13.97 -14.72
C GLY A 130 30.65 14.63 -13.62
N GLN A 131 31.96 14.33 -13.62
CA GLN A 131 32.91 14.91 -12.67
C GLN A 131 33.27 16.35 -13.08
N ALA A 132 33.69 17.16 -12.09
CA ALA A 132 34.16 18.51 -12.32
C ALA A 132 35.43 18.49 -13.24
N THR A 133 35.31 19.15 -14.37
CA THR A 133 36.40 19.43 -15.29
C THR A 133 36.58 20.95 -15.35
N HIS A 134 37.61 21.45 -16.07
CA HIS A 134 37.92 22.88 -16.20
C HIS A 134 36.70 23.80 -16.16
N GLY A 135 36.50 24.52 -15.04
CA GLY A 135 35.37 25.46 -14.83
C GLY A 135 34.02 24.86 -14.47
N GLN A 136 33.87 23.53 -14.42
CA GLN A 136 32.59 22.87 -14.14
C GLN A 136 32.53 22.43 -12.65
N HIS A 137 31.88 23.22 -11.79
CA HIS A 137 31.81 22.89 -10.37
C HIS A 137 30.37 22.82 -9.82
N ASN A 138 29.44 23.62 -10.31
CA ASN A 138 28.13 23.82 -9.68
C ASN A 138 26.96 23.04 -10.31
N ARG A 139 27.19 22.19 -11.31
CA ARG A 139 26.14 21.50 -12.07
C ARG A 139 26.14 19.98 -11.94
N LEU A 140 26.88 19.41 -11.00
CA LEU A 140 27.06 17.97 -10.86
C LEU A 140 25.73 17.20 -10.72
N ARG A 141 24.73 17.80 -10.09
CA ARG A 141 23.44 17.19 -9.83
C ARG A 141 22.26 17.91 -10.53
N ALA A 142 22.57 18.67 -11.57
CA ALA A 142 21.56 19.41 -12.33
C ALA A 142 20.73 18.49 -13.25
N PRO A 143 19.51 18.86 -13.60
CA PRO A 143 18.66 18.09 -14.52
C PRO A 143 19.16 18.10 -15.98
N GLY A 144 20.00 19.06 -16.35
CA GLY A 144 20.36 19.33 -17.74
C GLY A 144 19.32 20.18 -18.47
N SER A 145 19.22 20.03 -19.79
CA SER A 145 18.24 20.76 -20.59
C SER A 145 16.81 20.35 -20.23
N ILE A 146 15.91 21.33 -20.16
CA ILE A 146 14.48 21.13 -19.86
C ILE A 146 13.58 21.35 -21.09
N GLY A 147 14.15 21.62 -22.25
CA GLY A 147 13.42 21.84 -23.51
C GLY A 147 14.28 22.45 -24.59
N ALA A 148 13.66 22.74 -25.73
CA ALA A 148 14.27 23.45 -26.84
C ALA A 148 14.19 24.97 -26.62
N ALA A 149 14.96 25.75 -27.40
CA ALA A 149 15.06 27.22 -27.24
C ALA A 149 13.80 27.98 -27.72
N SER A 150 13.83 28.52 -28.94
CA SER A 150 12.79 29.44 -29.43
C SER A 150 11.46 28.74 -29.78
N TYR A 151 11.48 27.49 -30.16
CA TYR A 151 10.29 26.69 -30.44
C TYR A 151 10.35 25.37 -29.67
N PRO A 152 9.33 25.03 -28.90
CA PRO A 152 7.99 25.60 -28.74
C PRO A 152 7.88 26.72 -27.67
N SER A 153 8.96 27.30 -27.18
CA SER A 153 9.02 28.39 -26.18
C SER A 153 8.34 28.06 -24.83
N ARG A 154 8.26 26.79 -24.50
CA ARG A 154 7.66 26.30 -23.25
C ARG A 154 8.29 24.99 -22.79
N VAL A 155 8.15 24.69 -21.51
CA VAL A 155 8.47 23.38 -20.94
C VAL A 155 7.22 22.51 -20.98
N PHE A 156 7.31 21.31 -21.51
CA PHE A 156 6.17 20.41 -21.60
C PHE A 156 5.76 19.88 -20.23
N LYS A 157 4.44 19.63 -20.06
CA LYS A 157 3.92 18.97 -18.86
C LYS A 157 4.54 17.59 -18.71
N GLY A 158 4.77 17.16 -17.47
CA GLY A 158 5.38 15.83 -17.19
C GLY A 158 6.90 15.81 -17.28
N MET A 159 7.59 16.92 -17.54
CA MET A 159 9.03 16.99 -17.48
C MET A 159 9.54 16.59 -16.09
N LYS A 160 10.53 15.69 -16.06
CA LYS A 160 11.11 15.15 -14.83
C LYS A 160 11.96 16.19 -14.12
N MET A 161 11.40 16.82 -13.09
CA MET A 161 12.04 17.87 -12.28
C MET A 161 12.14 17.45 -10.82
N ALA A 162 12.90 18.22 -10.05
CA ALA A 162 12.95 18.11 -8.59
C ALA A 162 11.55 18.31 -7.98
N GLY A 163 11.30 17.70 -6.84
CA GLY A 163 10.03 17.82 -6.14
C GLY A 163 9.85 16.76 -5.06
N ARG A 164 8.65 16.70 -4.50
CA ARG A 164 8.30 15.72 -3.47
C ARG A 164 8.46 14.30 -4.01
N MET A 165 9.11 13.43 -3.24
CA MET A 165 9.31 12.01 -3.55
C MET A 165 8.73 11.16 -2.43
N GLY A 166 7.99 10.11 -2.80
CA GLY A 166 7.33 9.22 -1.85
C GLY A 166 6.12 9.85 -1.16
N GLY A 167 5.51 9.13 -0.21
CA GLY A 167 4.26 9.51 0.41
C GLY A 167 3.05 9.38 -0.53
N GLU A 168 3.18 8.58 -1.56
CA GLU A 168 2.16 8.30 -2.58
C GLU A 168 1.72 6.83 -2.53
N LYS A 169 0.51 6.56 -2.99
CA LYS A 169 -0.02 5.20 -3.09
C LYS A 169 0.72 4.43 -4.17
N VAL A 170 1.32 3.32 -3.79
CA VAL A 170 2.05 2.40 -4.68
C VAL A 170 1.47 1.02 -4.55
N LYS A 171 1.33 0.31 -5.67
CA LYS A 171 0.89 -1.08 -5.74
C LYS A 171 2.04 -1.94 -6.25
N ILE A 172 2.39 -2.98 -5.50
CA ILE A 172 3.32 -4.02 -5.92
C ILE A 172 2.49 -5.24 -6.25
N GLN A 173 2.63 -5.71 -7.48
CA GLN A 173 1.85 -6.81 -8.02
C GLN A 173 2.60 -8.15 -7.89
N ASN A 174 1.83 -9.24 -7.91
CA ASN A 174 2.35 -10.61 -8.01
C ASN A 174 3.35 -11.00 -6.91
N LEU A 175 3.07 -10.65 -5.66
CA LEU A 175 3.84 -11.13 -4.52
C LEU A 175 3.37 -12.51 -4.11
N LYS A 176 4.27 -13.50 -4.09
CA LYS A 176 3.96 -14.87 -3.67
C LYS A 176 3.82 -14.94 -2.15
N ILE A 177 2.75 -15.56 -1.67
CA ILE A 177 2.55 -15.89 -0.26
C ILE A 177 3.47 -17.10 0.06
N LEU A 178 4.34 -16.92 1.05
CA LEU A 178 5.26 -17.96 1.51
C LEU A 178 4.67 -18.77 2.65
N ARG A 179 3.99 -18.11 3.59
CA ARG A 179 3.42 -18.74 4.76
C ARG A 179 2.20 -17.98 5.28
N VAL A 180 1.22 -18.72 5.79
CA VAL A 180 0.04 -18.20 6.49
C VAL A 180 0.06 -18.72 7.92
N VAL A 181 0.01 -17.83 8.91
CA VAL A 181 -0.05 -18.19 10.33
C VAL A 181 -1.39 -17.75 10.88
N GLU A 182 -2.36 -18.66 10.90
CA GLU A 182 -3.75 -18.37 11.25
C GLU A 182 -3.91 -17.89 12.70
N LYS A 183 -3.20 -18.51 13.66
CA LYS A 183 -3.30 -18.20 15.09
C LYS A 183 -2.97 -16.74 15.42
N GLU A 184 -2.07 -16.13 14.67
CA GLU A 184 -1.58 -14.79 14.90
C GLU A 184 -2.06 -13.79 13.82
N ASN A 185 -2.88 -14.24 12.87
CA ASN A 185 -3.32 -13.48 11.70
C ASN A 185 -2.14 -12.89 10.89
N LEU A 186 -1.05 -13.66 10.74
CA LEU A 186 0.13 -13.23 10.01
C LEU A 186 0.17 -13.83 8.61
N LEU A 187 0.49 -12.97 7.66
CA LEU A 187 0.75 -13.31 6.27
C LEU A 187 2.21 -12.98 5.93
N VAL A 188 2.95 -13.96 5.46
CA VAL A 188 4.34 -13.78 5.03
C VAL A 188 4.38 -13.77 3.51
N VAL A 189 4.75 -12.63 2.92
CA VAL A 189 4.86 -12.44 1.47
C VAL A 189 6.30 -12.30 1.04
N LYS A 190 6.65 -12.87 -0.11
CA LYS A 190 7.99 -12.76 -0.69
C LYS A 190 8.30 -11.32 -1.09
N GLY A 191 9.48 -10.84 -0.71
CA GLY A 191 9.97 -9.52 -1.10
C GLY A 191 9.53 -8.39 -0.19
N ALA A 192 9.58 -7.17 -0.70
CA ALA A 192 9.29 -5.95 0.05
C ALA A 192 7.89 -5.42 -0.29
N VAL A 193 7.22 -4.81 0.70
CA VAL A 193 5.94 -4.12 0.52
C VAL A 193 6.09 -2.62 0.82
N PRO A 194 5.24 -1.75 0.25
CA PRO A 194 5.33 -0.31 0.45
C PRO A 194 5.18 0.10 1.91
N GLY A 195 5.74 1.24 2.26
CA GLY A 195 5.56 1.88 3.56
C GLY A 195 6.59 1.54 4.64
N HIS A 196 6.45 2.19 5.78
CA HIS A 196 7.25 1.96 6.98
C HIS A 196 6.67 0.83 7.84
N LYS A 197 7.36 0.43 8.91
CA LYS A 197 6.79 -0.46 9.93
C LYS A 197 5.51 0.16 10.49
N ASN A 198 4.52 -0.66 10.78
CA ASN A 198 3.18 -0.27 11.25
C ASN A 198 2.35 0.54 10.24
N SER A 199 2.75 0.64 8.97
CA SER A 199 1.90 1.24 7.94
C SER A 199 0.78 0.30 7.51
N TYR A 200 -0.40 0.86 7.26
CA TYR A 200 -1.52 0.10 6.71
C TYR A 200 -1.29 -0.21 5.24
N ILE A 201 -1.61 -1.41 4.86
CA ILE A 201 -1.52 -1.94 3.50
C ILE A 201 -2.82 -2.63 3.13
N ILE A 202 -3.07 -2.70 1.84
CA ILE A 202 -4.22 -3.38 1.25
C ILE A 202 -3.68 -4.56 0.47
N ILE A 203 -4.19 -5.75 0.77
CA ILE A 203 -3.82 -7.01 0.13
C ILE A 203 -5.00 -7.43 -0.73
N GLN A 204 -4.76 -7.68 -2.01
CA GLN A 204 -5.80 -8.07 -2.98
C GLN A 204 -5.32 -9.31 -3.74
N LYS A 205 -6.27 -10.20 -3.97
CA LYS A 205 -6.08 -11.39 -4.82
C LYS A 205 -6.69 -11.17 -6.19
#